data_d41593c34b0ee8d8d646047c16ee7590
#
_entry.id   d41593c34b0ee8d8d646047c16ee7590
#
_cell.length_a   1.000
_cell.length_b   1.000
_cell.length_c   1.000
_cell.angle_alpha   90.00
_cell.angle_beta   90.00
_cell.angle_gamma   90.00
#
_symmetry.space_group_name_H-M   'P 1'
#
loop_
_entity.id
_entity.type
_entity.pdbx_description
1 polymer ?
#
loop_
_entity_poly.entity_id
_entity_poly.type
_entity_poly.pdbx_seq_one_letter_code
_entity_poly.pdbx_strand_id
1 'polypeptide(L)'
;MYGLRGCSAHTVKAYSEDLGQLASFLEPEGITDAAAVTLSHLRAFLAHLQQQELARTTRARKTAAIRSFFDHLVKQGTIPQSPAAGLRTVKTEKRLPKFLRGEEIEALMRAPDESPLGLRDRALLETLYASGMRAAELVSIDVGDIDFPSASVRVIGKGNKERVTLLGKHATDALEKYLAQGRPSLLVHRAPAPATGRKKPPSDPLFVNRYGERISDRGVRKLFTRYCEVASTHLKLTPHVMRHTFATHMLAGGADLRLVQELLGHSSLATTQIYTHVTTERLQEVHKKAHPRGKPNAPANTP
;
A
#
# COMPACT_ATOMS: atom_id res chain seq x y z
N MET A 1 -20.59 4.70 -15.54
CA MET A 1 -19.23 5.06 -15.06
C MET A 1 -19.15 6.25 -14.08
N TYR A 2 -20.22 6.98 -13.84
CA TYR A 2 -20.19 8.21 -13.01
C TYR A 2 -20.33 8.00 -11.49
N GLY A 3 -20.70 6.82 -11.02
CA GLY A 3 -20.91 6.52 -9.57
C GLY A 3 -19.66 6.34 -8.73
N LEU A 4 -18.47 6.36 -9.33
CA LEU A 4 -17.19 6.12 -8.67
C LEU A 4 -16.35 7.40 -8.53
N ARG A 5 -16.96 8.59 -8.53
CA ARG A 5 -16.26 9.85 -8.26
C ARG A 5 -15.54 9.75 -6.91
N GLY A 6 -14.22 9.84 -6.93
CA GLY A 6 -13.37 9.71 -5.74
C GLY A 6 -12.83 8.30 -5.46
N CYS A 7 -13.20 7.28 -6.24
CA CYS A 7 -12.60 5.95 -6.15
C CYS A 7 -11.26 5.87 -6.91
N SER A 8 -10.33 5.05 -6.39
CA SER A 8 -9.07 4.79 -7.09
C SER A 8 -9.30 3.95 -8.36
N ALA A 9 -8.41 4.06 -9.36
CA ALA A 9 -8.46 3.22 -10.56
C ALA A 9 -8.49 1.71 -10.23
N HIS A 10 -7.81 1.29 -9.18
CA HIS A 10 -7.85 -0.10 -8.69
C HIS A 10 -9.22 -0.49 -8.14
N THR A 11 -9.90 0.41 -7.43
CA THR A 11 -11.26 0.15 -6.93
C THR A 11 -12.24 0.04 -8.09
N VAL A 12 -12.13 0.94 -9.07
CA VAL A 12 -12.95 0.90 -10.29
C VAL A 12 -12.77 -0.43 -11.02
N LYS A 13 -11.52 -0.82 -11.27
CA LYS A 13 -11.21 -2.10 -11.93
C LYS A 13 -11.80 -3.29 -11.16
N ALA A 14 -11.55 -3.37 -9.84
CA ALA A 14 -12.05 -4.47 -9.02
C ALA A 14 -13.58 -4.54 -9.00
N TYR A 15 -14.27 -3.41 -8.93
CA TYR A 15 -15.72 -3.37 -8.95
C TYR A 15 -16.27 -3.72 -10.34
N SER A 16 -15.63 -3.26 -11.42
CA SER A 16 -15.99 -3.64 -12.79
C SER A 16 -15.89 -5.16 -13.02
N GLU A 17 -14.81 -5.77 -12.54
CA GLU A 17 -14.63 -7.22 -12.59
C GLU A 17 -15.69 -7.97 -11.77
N ASP A 18 -16.01 -7.46 -10.57
CA ASP A 18 -17.03 -8.06 -9.69
C ASP A 18 -18.44 -7.98 -10.30
N LEU A 19 -18.79 -6.84 -10.90
CA LEU A 19 -20.07 -6.64 -11.57
C LEU A 19 -20.15 -7.40 -12.89
N GLY A 20 -19.04 -7.52 -13.64
CA GLY A 20 -18.96 -8.38 -14.82
C GLY A 20 -19.27 -9.84 -14.50
N GLN A 21 -18.76 -10.36 -13.37
CA GLN A 21 -19.07 -11.71 -12.93
C GLN A 21 -20.55 -11.89 -12.54
N LEU A 22 -21.18 -10.87 -11.93
CA LEU A 22 -22.62 -10.88 -11.67
C LEU A 22 -23.41 -10.92 -12.97
N ALA A 23 -23.05 -10.08 -13.95
CA ALA A 23 -23.72 -10.05 -15.25
C ALA A 23 -23.63 -11.41 -15.96
N SER A 24 -22.43 -12.01 -16.04
CA SER A 24 -22.24 -13.34 -16.63
C SER A 24 -23.00 -14.45 -15.90
N PHE A 25 -23.24 -14.31 -14.59
CA PHE A 25 -24.05 -15.26 -13.83
C PHE A 25 -25.54 -15.16 -14.15
N LEU A 26 -26.04 -13.94 -14.46
CA LEU A 26 -27.45 -13.66 -14.74
C LEU A 26 -27.83 -13.87 -16.23
N GLU A 27 -26.84 -13.78 -17.12
CA GLU A 27 -27.05 -13.90 -18.57
C GLU A 27 -27.75 -15.20 -19.01
N PRO A 28 -27.44 -16.41 -18.46
CA PRO A 28 -28.15 -17.65 -18.78
C PRO A 28 -29.63 -17.65 -18.40
N GLU A 29 -30.03 -16.81 -17.41
CA GLU A 29 -31.41 -16.62 -16.99
C GLU A 29 -32.15 -15.56 -17.84
N GLY A 30 -31.49 -15.01 -18.88
CA GLY A 30 -32.04 -13.97 -19.75
C GLY A 30 -32.13 -12.59 -19.11
N ILE A 31 -31.45 -12.38 -17.95
CA ILE A 31 -31.50 -11.11 -17.21
C ILE A 31 -30.36 -10.24 -17.69
N THR A 32 -30.64 -9.34 -18.62
CA THR A 32 -29.68 -8.39 -19.20
C THR A 32 -29.88 -6.95 -18.72
N ASP A 33 -31.03 -6.64 -18.10
CA ASP A 33 -31.33 -5.32 -17.55
C ASP A 33 -31.17 -5.32 -16.02
N ALA A 34 -30.47 -4.34 -15.50
CA ALA A 34 -30.28 -4.14 -14.06
C ALA A 34 -31.61 -3.91 -13.32
N ALA A 35 -32.66 -3.35 -14.01
CA ALA A 35 -33.98 -3.14 -13.45
C ALA A 35 -34.75 -4.46 -13.22
N ALA A 36 -34.41 -5.52 -13.96
CA ALA A 36 -35.02 -6.86 -13.81
C ALA A 36 -34.34 -7.68 -12.68
N VAL A 37 -33.24 -7.23 -12.12
CA VAL A 37 -32.50 -7.94 -11.06
C VAL A 37 -33.29 -7.87 -9.75
N THR A 38 -33.55 -9.04 -9.16
CA THR A 38 -34.22 -9.16 -7.87
C THR A 38 -33.27 -9.53 -6.74
N LEU A 39 -33.75 -9.38 -5.49
CA LEU A 39 -33.00 -9.85 -4.31
C LEU A 39 -32.73 -11.37 -4.38
N SER A 40 -33.63 -12.15 -4.97
CA SER A 40 -33.48 -13.60 -5.14
C SER A 40 -32.28 -13.91 -6.05
N HIS A 41 -32.13 -13.23 -7.18
CA HIS A 41 -31.03 -13.38 -8.10
C HIS A 41 -29.68 -13.05 -7.42
N LEU A 42 -29.64 -11.97 -6.64
CA LEU A 42 -28.43 -11.60 -5.91
C LEU A 42 -28.07 -12.61 -4.81
N ARG A 43 -29.05 -13.20 -4.14
CA ARG A 43 -28.83 -14.28 -3.16
C ARG A 43 -28.32 -15.55 -3.84
N ALA A 44 -28.86 -15.92 -4.99
CA ALA A 44 -28.39 -17.06 -5.79
C ALA A 44 -26.93 -16.86 -6.20
N PHE A 45 -26.56 -15.67 -6.69
CA PHE A 45 -25.18 -15.33 -7.01
C PHE A 45 -24.25 -15.46 -5.79
N LEU A 46 -24.64 -14.94 -4.62
CA LEU A 46 -23.82 -15.06 -3.41
C LEU A 46 -23.69 -16.50 -2.94
N ALA A 47 -24.71 -17.34 -3.10
CA ALA A 47 -24.67 -18.77 -2.83
C ALA A 47 -23.70 -19.48 -3.80
N HIS A 48 -23.75 -19.15 -5.09
CA HIS A 48 -22.80 -19.63 -6.10
C HIS A 48 -21.34 -19.28 -5.73
N LEU A 49 -21.07 -18.04 -5.33
CA LEU A 49 -19.73 -17.64 -4.87
C LEU A 49 -19.28 -18.41 -3.61
N GLN A 50 -20.22 -18.85 -2.78
CA GLN A 50 -19.93 -19.67 -1.62
C GLN A 50 -19.57 -21.11 -2.01
N GLN A 51 -20.26 -21.67 -2.97
CA GLN A 51 -19.93 -23.01 -3.52
C GLN A 51 -18.56 -23.03 -4.20
N GLN A 52 -18.13 -21.92 -4.78
CA GLN A 52 -16.77 -21.75 -5.33
C GLN A 52 -15.69 -21.59 -4.25
N GLU A 53 -16.00 -21.75 -2.97
CA GLU A 53 -15.09 -21.64 -1.83
C GLU A 53 -14.30 -20.32 -1.75
N LEU A 54 -14.81 -19.24 -2.36
CA LEU A 54 -14.15 -17.94 -2.33
C LEU A 54 -14.00 -17.42 -0.90
N ALA A 55 -12.84 -16.84 -0.60
CA ALA A 55 -12.54 -16.27 0.70
C ALA A 55 -13.64 -15.30 1.18
N ARG A 56 -13.98 -15.31 2.47
CA ARG A 56 -15.00 -14.43 3.07
C ARG A 56 -14.77 -12.95 2.73
N THR A 57 -13.51 -12.50 2.71
CA THR A 57 -13.13 -11.11 2.34
C THR A 57 -13.45 -10.79 0.88
N THR A 58 -13.24 -11.73 -0.03
CA THR A 58 -13.59 -11.59 -1.46
C THR A 58 -15.09 -11.49 -1.63
N ARG A 59 -15.87 -12.35 -0.97
CA ARG A 59 -17.34 -12.31 -1.00
C ARG A 59 -17.88 -11.00 -0.41
N ALA A 60 -17.30 -10.52 0.70
CA ALA A 60 -17.68 -9.25 1.29
C ALA A 60 -17.42 -8.07 0.33
N ARG A 61 -16.27 -8.04 -0.37
CA ARG A 61 -15.97 -7.02 -1.37
C ARG A 61 -16.95 -7.04 -2.53
N LYS A 62 -17.27 -8.23 -3.08
CA LYS A 62 -18.25 -8.39 -4.15
C LYS A 62 -19.66 -7.93 -3.71
N THR A 63 -20.07 -8.27 -2.50
CA THR A 63 -21.33 -7.77 -1.94
C THR A 63 -21.35 -6.24 -1.83
N ALA A 64 -20.23 -5.63 -1.43
CA ALA A 64 -20.10 -4.17 -1.36
C ALA A 64 -20.15 -3.51 -2.75
N ALA A 65 -19.52 -4.11 -3.77
CA ALA A 65 -19.57 -3.65 -5.15
C ALA A 65 -21.01 -3.67 -5.71
N ILE A 66 -21.73 -4.78 -5.48
CA ILE A 66 -23.14 -4.94 -5.88
C ILE A 66 -24.02 -3.87 -5.22
N ARG A 67 -23.90 -3.68 -3.91
CA ARG A 67 -24.66 -2.64 -3.20
C ARG A 67 -24.36 -1.25 -3.75
N SER A 68 -23.08 -0.91 -3.89
CA SER A 68 -22.68 0.39 -4.41
C SER A 68 -23.21 0.66 -5.82
N PHE A 69 -23.30 -0.37 -6.64
CA PHE A 69 -23.83 -0.28 -8.00
C PHE A 69 -25.34 0.00 -7.98
N PHE A 70 -26.14 -0.79 -7.27
CA PHE A 70 -27.58 -0.60 -7.22
C PHE A 70 -27.99 0.67 -6.48
N ASP A 71 -27.27 1.07 -5.42
CA ASP A 71 -27.47 2.36 -4.74
C ASP A 71 -27.19 3.53 -5.68
N HIS A 72 -26.22 3.37 -6.59
CA HIS A 72 -25.96 4.37 -7.63
C HIS A 72 -27.11 4.46 -8.64
N LEU A 73 -27.66 3.34 -9.11
CA LEU A 73 -28.79 3.33 -10.03
C LEU A 73 -30.05 3.98 -9.43
N VAL A 74 -30.30 3.78 -8.13
CA VAL A 74 -31.38 4.47 -7.41
C VAL A 74 -31.13 5.98 -7.38
N LYS A 75 -29.91 6.41 -7.06
CA LYS A 75 -29.53 7.84 -7.06
C LYS A 75 -29.64 8.51 -8.43
N GLN A 76 -29.48 7.74 -9.50
CA GLN A 76 -29.65 8.20 -10.88
C GLN A 76 -31.13 8.18 -11.34
N GLY A 77 -32.06 7.64 -10.53
CA GLY A 77 -33.44 7.47 -10.89
C GLY A 77 -33.67 6.35 -11.92
N THR A 78 -32.69 5.51 -12.23
CA THR A 78 -32.78 4.40 -13.20
C THR A 78 -33.66 3.29 -12.67
N ILE A 79 -33.65 3.02 -11.36
CA ILE A 79 -34.50 2.07 -10.67
C ILE A 79 -35.13 2.73 -9.43
N PRO A 80 -36.37 2.37 -9.06
CA PRO A 80 -37.04 3.01 -7.93
C PRO A 80 -36.47 2.60 -6.57
N GLN A 81 -35.91 1.38 -6.48
CA GLN A 81 -35.40 0.85 -5.22
C GLN A 81 -34.31 -0.18 -5.49
N SER A 82 -33.32 -0.25 -4.56
CA SER A 82 -32.18 -1.16 -4.68
C SER A 82 -32.57 -2.59 -4.32
N PRO A 83 -32.46 -3.57 -5.25
CA PRO A 83 -32.65 -4.98 -4.91
C PRO A 83 -31.60 -5.51 -3.93
N ALA A 84 -30.47 -4.79 -3.78
CA ALA A 84 -29.40 -5.15 -2.86
C ALA A 84 -29.63 -4.68 -1.40
N ALA A 85 -30.71 -3.91 -1.12
CA ALA A 85 -31.00 -3.42 0.23
C ALA A 85 -31.19 -4.55 1.25
N GLY A 86 -31.78 -5.68 0.83
CA GLY A 86 -32.00 -6.87 1.66
C GLY A 86 -30.82 -7.84 1.75
N LEU A 87 -29.67 -7.55 1.14
CA LEU A 87 -28.49 -8.40 1.26
C LEU A 87 -27.87 -8.27 2.67
N ARG A 88 -27.57 -9.40 3.29
CA ARG A 88 -26.78 -9.40 4.54
C ARG A 88 -25.31 -9.15 4.23
N THR A 89 -24.68 -8.28 5.01
CA THR A 89 -23.23 -8.08 4.92
C THR A 89 -22.52 -9.33 5.42
N VAL A 90 -21.59 -9.84 4.62
CA VAL A 90 -20.72 -10.95 5.07
C VAL A 90 -19.85 -10.42 6.20
N LYS A 91 -20.13 -10.86 7.43
CA LYS A 91 -19.27 -10.52 8.58
C LYS A 91 -17.90 -11.16 8.37
N THR A 92 -16.89 -10.34 8.24
CA THR A 92 -15.48 -10.79 8.27
C THR A 92 -15.01 -10.76 9.71
N GLU A 93 -14.37 -11.82 10.16
CA GLU A 93 -13.72 -11.83 11.46
C GLU A 93 -12.66 -10.73 11.47
N LYS A 94 -12.70 -9.85 12.46
CA LYS A 94 -11.62 -8.92 12.73
C LYS A 94 -10.45 -9.72 13.28
N ARG A 95 -9.54 -10.15 12.42
CA ARG A 95 -8.26 -10.71 12.88
C ARG A 95 -7.51 -9.60 13.61
N LEU A 96 -6.97 -9.93 14.78
CA LEU A 96 -6.06 -9.01 15.46
C LEU A 96 -4.93 -8.67 14.49
N PRO A 97 -4.61 -7.38 14.35
CA PRO A 97 -3.53 -6.95 13.48
C PRO A 97 -2.23 -7.61 13.93
N LYS A 98 -1.55 -8.26 13.02
CA LYS A 98 -0.26 -8.88 13.27
C LYS A 98 0.83 -7.87 12.95
N PHE A 99 1.75 -7.68 13.87
CA PHE A 99 2.94 -6.83 13.69
C PHE A 99 4.19 -7.62 14.04
N LEU A 100 5.32 -7.23 13.48
CA LEU A 100 6.63 -7.83 13.75
C LEU A 100 7.21 -7.27 15.04
N ARG A 101 7.82 -8.14 15.83
CA ARG A 101 8.63 -7.74 17.00
C ARG A 101 9.96 -7.15 16.54
N GLY A 102 10.66 -6.46 17.45
CA GLY A 102 11.94 -5.83 17.15
C GLY A 102 12.98 -6.80 16.57
N GLU A 103 13.10 -7.99 17.18
CA GLU A 103 14.02 -9.06 16.72
C GLU A 103 13.69 -9.55 15.30
N GLU A 104 12.40 -9.68 14.97
CA GLU A 104 11.95 -10.10 13.63
C GLU A 104 12.24 -9.02 12.58
N ILE A 105 12.13 -7.73 12.96
CA ILE A 105 12.53 -6.60 12.10
C ILE A 105 14.04 -6.63 11.87
N GLU A 106 14.84 -6.83 12.92
CA GLU A 106 16.29 -6.91 12.76
C GLU A 106 16.72 -8.08 11.85
N ALA A 107 16.13 -9.27 12.04
CA ALA A 107 16.36 -10.41 11.17
C ALA A 107 15.99 -10.12 9.71
N LEU A 108 14.82 -9.47 9.49
CA LEU A 108 14.36 -9.09 8.16
C LEU A 108 15.30 -8.08 7.48
N MET A 109 15.82 -7.09 8.21
CA MET A 109 16.73 -6.08 7.67
C MET A 109 18.13 -6.64 7.36
N ARG A 110 18.54 -7.71 8.05
CA ARG A 110 19.81 -8.40 7.80
C ARG A 110 19.73 -9.44 6.69
N ALA A 111 18.55 -9.91 6.33
CA ALA A 111 18.36 -10.99 5.37
C ALA A 111 18.83 -10.67 3.93
N PRO A 112 18.75 -9.43 3.40
CA PRO A 112 19.28 -9.11 2.08
C PRO A 112 20.81 -9.18 2.06
N ASP A 113 21.37 -9.81 1.02
CA ASP A 113 22.80 -9.91 0.77
C ASP A 113 23.41 -8.59 0.25
N GLU A 114 24.71 -8.61 -0.06
CA GLU A 114 25.45 -7.44 -0.59
C GLU A 114 25.42 -7.36 -2.14
N SER A 115 24.65 -8.23 -2.81
CA SER A 115 24.46 -8.12 -4.27
C SER A 115 23.71 -6.83 -4.63
N PRO A 116 23.77 -6.36 -5.88
CA PRO A 116 23.04 -5.18 -6.32
C PRO A 116 21.53 -5.26 -6.02
N LEU A 117 20.93 -6.44 -6.14
CA LEU A 117 19.54 -6.68 -5.77
C LEU A 117 19.33 -6.72 -4.25
N GLY A 118 20.28 -7.27 -3.50
CA GLY A 118 20.23 -7.30 -2.04
C GLY A 118 20.35 -5.90 -1.44
N LEU A 119 21.25 -5.06 -1.95
CA LEU A 119 21.36 -3.65 -1.56
C LEU A 119 20.06 -2.88 -1.82
N ARG A 120 19.44 -3.09 -2.99
CA ARG A 120 18.12 -2.53 -3.31
C ARG A 120 17.07 -2.99 -2.31
N ASP A 121 17.03 -4.28 -2.03
CA ASP A 121 16.01 -4.90 -1.20
C ASP A 121 16.10 -4.41 0.25
N ARG A 122 17.33 -4.28 0.78
CA ARG A 122 17.60 -3.68 2.09
C ARG A 122 17.13 -2.24 2.14
N ALA A 123 17.50 -1.41 1.17
CA ALA A 123 17.09 -0.02 1.10
C ALA A 123 15.55 0.11 1.03
N LEU A 124 14.87 -0.76 0.27
CA LEU A 124 13.42 -0.80 0.15
C LEU A 124 12.74 -1.16 1.48
N LEU A 125 13.22 -2.20 2.17
CA LEU A 125 12.69 -2.63 3.45
C LEU A 125 12.86 -1.56 4.53
N GLU A 126 14.07 -0.98 4.63
CA GLU A 126 14.36 0.12 5.56
C GLU A 126 13.48 1.34 5.30
N THR A 127 13.32 1.73 4.02
CA THR A 127 12.45 2.85 3.64
C THR A 127 10.99 2.62 4.04
N LEU A 128 10.45 1.43 3.78
CA LEU A 128 9.07 1.09 4.17
C LEU A 128 8.87 1.09 5.67
N TYR A 129 9.83 0.54 6.42
CA TYR A 129 9.74 0.47 7.86
C TYR A 129 9.91 1.84 8.51
N ALA A 130 10.86 2.65 8.06
CA ALA A 130 11.11 3.98 8.62
C ALA A 130 9.97 4.96 8.38
N SER A 131 9.32 4.88 7.22
CA SER A 131 8.31 5.86 6.78
C SER A 131 6.86 5.42 6.96
N GLY A 132 6.63 4.12 7.11
CA GLY A 132 5.29 3.55 7.12
C GLY A 132 4.47 3.81 5.86
N MET A 133 5.08 4.19 4.74
CA MET A 133 4.40 4.49 3.49
C MET A 133 3.73 3.26 2.86
N ARG A 134 2.81 3.47 1.92
CA ARG A 134 2.20 2.38 1.15
C ARG A 134 3.15 1.87 0.08
N ALA A 135 3.03 0.57 -0.29
CA ALA A 135 3.84 0.03 -1.39
C ALA A 135 3.67 0.80 -2.71
N ALA A 136 2.46 1.23 -3.03
CA ALA A 136 2.20 2.04 -4.23
C ALA A 136 2.91 3.42 -4.18
N GLU A 137 3.00 4.03 -3.00
CA GLU A 137 3.75 5.27 -2.80
C GLU A 137 5.26 5.00 -2.99
N LEU A 138 5.79 3.94 -2.38
CA LEU A 138 7.21 3.56 -2.50
C LEU A 138 7.62 3.34 -3.96
N VAL A 139 6.84 2.59 -4.73
CA VAL A 139 7.18 2.29 -6.14
C VAL A 139 7.10 3.52 -7.04
N SER A 140 6.40 4.57 -6.63
CA SER A 140 6.26 5.81 -7.41
C SER A 140 7.41 6.79 -7.19
N ILE A 141 8.23 6.62 -6.16
CA ILE A 141 9.32 7.55 -5.80
C ILE A 141 10.38 7.58 -6.90
N ASP A 142 10.80 8.79 -7.25
CA ASP A 142 11.99 9.05 -8.06
C ASP A 142 13.18 9.45 -7.15
N VAL A 143 14.40 9.37 -7.67
CA VAL A 143 15.59 9.72 -6.89
C VAL A 143 15.54 11.16 -6.38
N GLY A 144 15.00 12.08 -7.20
CA GLY A 144 14.84 13.49 -6.83
C GLY A 144 13.77 13.79 -5.76
N ASP A 145 13.00 12.79 -5.32
CA ASP A 145 12.04 12.97 -4.24
C ASP A 145 12.65 12.81 -2.85
N ILE A 146 13.92 12.38 -2.77
CA ILE A 146 14.63 12.18 -1.50
C ILE A 146 15.44 13.43 -1.16
N ASP A 147 15.29 13.89 0.06
CA ASP A 147 16.12 14.90 0.68
C ASP A 147 16.98 14.21 1.76
N PHE A 148 18.25 13.91 1.42
CA PHE A 148 19.18 13.26 2.32
C PHE A 148 19.57 14.13 3.52
N PRO A 149 19.84 15.44 3.36
CA PRO A 149 20.13 16.34 4.48
C PRO A 149 19.04 16.35 5.56
N SER A 150 17.77 16.38 5.16
CA SER A 150 16.63 16.33 6.09
C SER A 150 16.17 14.92 6.44
N ALA A 151 16.80 13.88 5.88
CA ALA A 151 16.37 12.47 6.00
C ALA A 151 14.87 12.30 5.75
N SER A 152 14.39 12.88 4.68
CA SER A 152 12.96 12.88 4.32
C SER A 152 12.72 12.49 2.87
N VAL A 153 11.47 12.13 2.55
CA VAL A 153 11.05 11.81 1.20
C VAL A 153 9.66 12.37 0.92
N ARG A 154 9.51 12.98 -0.23
CA ARG A 154 8.23 13.44 -0.75
C ARG A 154 7.48 12.28 -1.39
N VAL A 155 6.24 12.07 -0.98
CA VAL A 155 5.38 11.02 -1.51
C VAL A 155 4.03 11.57 -1.96
N ILE A 156 3.49 11.00 -3.03
CA ILE A 156 2.17 11.36 -3.56
C ILE A 156 1.17 10.29 -3.12
N GLY A 157 0.22 10.70 -2.28
CA GLY A 157 -0.82 9.83 -1.73
C GLY A 157 -2.09 9.77 -2.57
N LYS A 158 -3.15 9.18 -2.01
CA LYS A 158 -4.47 9.09 -2.63
C LYS A 158 -5.03 10.49 -2.92
N GLY A 159 -5.53 10.68 -4.15
CA GLY A 159 -6.08 11.97 -4.60
C GLY A 159 -5.02 12.99 -5.00
N ASN A 160 -3.82 12.53 -5.36
CA ASN A 160 -2.69 13.38 -5.77
C ASN A 160 -2.23 14.36 -4.69
N LYS A 161 -2.46 14.03 -3.41
CA LYS A 161 -1.99 14.86 -2.29
C LYS A 161 -0.55 14.51 -1.96
N GLU A 162 0.31 15.52 -2.00
CA GLU A 162 1.70 15.39 -1.60
C GLU A 162 1.82 15.45 -0.06
N ARG A 163 2.76 14.68 0.47
CA ARG A 163 3.22 14.80 1.84
C ARG A 163 4.69 14.44 1.94
N VAL A 164 5.33 14.96 2.95
CA VAL A 164 6.69 14.56 3.33
C VAL A 164 6.59 13.50 4.42
N THR A 165 7.44 12.46 4.35
CA THR A 165 7.59 11.48 5.42
C THR A 165 9.07 11.26 5.71
N LEU A 166 9.38 10.72 6.89
CA LEU A 166 10.74 10.64 7.40
C LEU A 166 11.36 9.27 7.11
N LEU A 167 12.66 9.25 6.91
CA LEU A 167 13.42 8.04 6.60
C LEU A 167 14.23 7.55 7.80
N GLY A 168 14.79 8.45 8.60
CA GLY A 168 15.74 8.08 9.66
C GLY A 168 17.08 7.57 9.10
N LYS A 169 18.07 7.45 9.99
CA LYS A 169 19.46 7.17 9.58
C LYS A 169 19.65 5.82 8.88
N HIS A 170 19.04 4.74 9.38
CA HIS A 170 19.22 3.41 8.77
C HIS A 170 18.71 3.36 7.33
N ALA A 171 17.57 4.01 7.05
CA ALA A 171 17.02 4.04 5.71
C ALA A 171 17.88 4.93 4.78
N THR A 172 18.37 6.08 5.25
CA THR A 172 19.26 6.94 4.44
C THR A 172 20.57 6.24 4.14
N ASP A 173 21.23 5.61 5.12
CA ASP A 173 22.49 4.86 4.92
C ASP A 173 22.29 3.72 3.88
N ALA A 174 21.18 2.99 4.00
CA ALA A 174 20.87 1.91 3.05
C ALA A 174 20.57 2.44 1.64
N LEU A 175 19.88 3.58 1.53
CA LEU A 175 19.60 4.24 0.26
C LEU A 175 20.87 4.76 -0.40
N GLU A 176 21.76 5.43 0.35
CA GLU A 176 23.05 5.91 -0.15
C GLU A 176 23.90 4.75 -0.69
N LYS A 177 24.02 3.66 0.08
CA LYS A 177 24.74 2.47 -0.35
C LYS A 177 24.13 1.85 -1.62
N TYR A 178 22.81 1.74 -1.68
CA TYR A 178 22.12 1.25 -2.87
C TYR A 178 22.33 2.15 -4.09
N LEU A 179 22.20 3.47 -3.93
CA LEU A 179 22.37 4.44 -5.03
C LEU A 179 23.82 4.46 -5.55
N ALA A 180 24.82 4.34 -4.64
CA ALA A 180 26.23 4.36 -5.02
C ALA A 180 26.70 3.03 -5.65
N GLN A 181 26.25 1.89 -5.14
CA GLN A 181 26.84 0.58 -5.49
C GLN A 181 25.87 -0.34 -6.23
N GLY A 182 24.60 -0.44 -5.77
CA GLY A 182 23.66 -1.41 -6.31
C GLY A 182 22.94 -0.91 -7.56
N ARG A 183 22.38 0.29 -7.51
CA ARG A 183 21.55 0.85 -8.58
C ARG A 183 22.29 1.01 -9.92
N PRO A 184 23.55 1.52 -9.99
CA PRO A 184 24.26 1.62 -11.24
C PRO A 184 24.39 0.28 -11.97
N SER A 185 24.72 -0.79 -11.25
CA SER A 185 24.83 -2.15 -11.81
C SER A 185 23.49 -2.66 -12.38
N LEU A 186 22.37 -2.29 -11.78
CA LEU A 186 21.05 -2.68 -12.27
C LEU A 186 20.61 -1.87 -13.50
N LEU A 187 21.05 -0.61 -13.60
CA LEU A 187 20.71 0.28 -14.73
C LEU A 187 21.44 -0.11 -16.04
N VAL A 188 22.54 -0.82 -15.97
CA VAL A 188 23.24 -1.33 -17.18
C VAL A 188 22.31 -2.17 -18.05
N HIS A 189 21.33 -2.84 -17.45
CA HIS A 189 20.35 -3.68 -18.15
C HIS A 189 19.12 -2.93 -18.67
N ARG A 190 19.08 -1.60 -18.46
CA ARG A 190 17.94 -0.78 -18.89
C ARG A 190 17.95 -0.64 -20.42
N ALA A 191 16.86 -1.09 -21.05
CA ALA A 191 16.67 -0.85 -22.47
C ALA A 191 16.67 0.66 -22.77
N PRO A 192 17.26 1.12 -23.90
CA PRO A 192 17.19 2.51 -24.30
C PRO A 192 15.72 2.98 -24.36
N ALA A 193 15.45 4.15 -23.81
CA ALA A 193 14.11 4.71 -23.86
C ALA A 193 13.70 4.89 -25.31
N PRO A 194 12.50 4.47 -25.73
CA PRO A 194 12.03 4.74 -27.07
C PRO A 194 12.02 6.26 -27.29
N ALA A 195 12.52 6.71 -28.44
CA ALA A 195 12.56 8.11 -28.86
C ALA A 195 11.13 8.63 -29.12
N THR A 196 10.33 8.70 -28.05
CA THR A 196 9.00 9.29 -28.12
C THR A 196 9.13 10.76 -27.79
N GLY A 197 8.73 11.62 -28.72
CA GLY A 197 8.75 13.09 -28.60
C GLY A 197 7.87 13.67 -27.47
N ARG A 198 7.77 12.97 -26.32
CA ARG A 198 7.01 13.41 -25.15
C ARG A 198 7.85 14.38 -24.33
N LYS A 199 7.35 15.58 -24.14
CA LYS A 199 7.90 16.70 -23.35
C LYS A 199 7.99 16.45 -21.83
N LYS A 200 7.78 15.23 -21.31
CA LYS A 200 7.90 14.94 -19.89
C LYS A 200 9.33 14.49 -19.60
N PRO A 201 10.00 15.07 -18.57
CA PRO A 201 11.34 14.61 -18.20
C PRO A 201 11.31 13.11 -17.93
N PRO A 202 12.36 12.37 -18.31
CA PRO A 202 12.43 10.95 -18.07
C PRO A 202 12.35 10.70 -16.57
N SER A 203 11.41 9.83 -16.17
CA SER A 203 11.30 9.37 -14.78
C SER A 203 12.60 8.67 -14.38
N ASP A 204 13.15 9.03 -13.23
CA ASP A 204 14.33 8.41 -12.63
C ASP A 204 13.96 7.60 -11.39
N PRO A 205 13.39 6.38 -11.57
CA PRO A 205 12.84 5.61 -10.47
C PRO A 205 13.89 5.28 -9.42
N LEU A 206 13.56 5.51 -8.14
CA LEU A 206 14.42 5.19 -7.03
C LEU A 206 14.72 3.69 -7.00
N PHE A 207 13.69 2.87 -6.96
CA PHE A 207 13.81 1.42 -6.92
C PHE A 207 13.57 0.79 -8.29
N VAL A 208 14.58 0.09 -8.78
CA VAL A 208 14.54 -0.58 -10.08
C VAL A 208 14.51 -2.10 -9.93
N ASN A 209 13.92 -2.77 -10.91
CA ASN A 209 13.94 -4.22 -11.03
C ASN A 209 15.28 -4.71 -11.64
N ARG A 210 15.44 -6.02 -11.85
CA ARG A 210 16.65 -6.61 -12.46
C ARG A 210 16.92 -6.18 -13.91
N TYR A 211 15.95 -5.54 -14.55
CA TYR A 211 16.06 -5.03 -15.93
C TYR A 211 16.29 -3.49 -15.96
N GLY A 212 16.54 -2.86 -14.81
CA GLY A 212 16.74 -1.41 -14.74
C GLY A 212 15.45 -0.58 -14.84
N GLU A 213 14.27 -1.20 -14.87
CA GLU A 213 12.98 -0.53 -14.93
C GLU A 213 12.41 -0.31 -13.51
N ARG A 214 11.45 0.61 -13.38
CA ARG A 214 10.75 0.82 -12.12
C ARG A 214 10.19 -0.47 -11.55
N ILE A 215 10.46 -0.75 -10.28
CA ILE A 215 9.88 -1.90 -9.58
C ILE A 215 8.35 -1.77 -9.52
N SER A 216 7.63 -2.87 -9.69
CA SER A 216 6.18 -2.90 -9.56
C SER A 216 5.72 -3.27 -8.15
N ASP A 217 4.48 -2.91 -7.78
CA ASP A 217 3.83 -3.36 -6.52
C ASP A 217 3.87 -4.90 -6.38
N ARG A 218 3.69 -5.63 -7.49
CA ARG A 218 3.84 -7.10 -7.52
C ARG A 218 5.28 -7.53 -7.21
N GLY A 219 6.27 -6.78 -7.71
CA GLY A 219 7.70 -7.02 -7.42
C GLY A 219 8.00 -6.85 -5.93
N VAL A 220 7.48 -5.78 -5.33
CA VAL A 220 7.61 -5.53 -3.88
C VAL A 220 6.98 -6.68 -3.08
N ARG A 221 5.77 -7.12 -3.44
CA ARG A 221 5.10 -8.25 -2.74
C ARG A 221 5.88 -9.55 -2.84
N LYS A 222 6.48 -9.86 -4.00
CA LYS A 222 7.34 -11.05 -4.17
C LYS A 222 8.59 -10.97 -3.28
N LEU A 223 9.18 -9.78 -3.16
CA LEU A 223 10.30 -9.53 -2.28
C LEU A 223 9.93 -9.85 -0.82
N PHE A 224 8.78 -9.35 -0.34
CA PHE A 224 8.30 -9.65 1.01
C PHE A 224 8.10 -11.15 1.24
N THR A 225 7.53 -11.88 0.27
CA THR A 225 7.37 -13.35 0.38
C THR A 225 8.72 -14.04 0.53
N ARG A 226 9.72 -13.67 -0.29
CA ARG A 226 11.08 -14.22 -0.23
C ARG A 226 11.72 -14.01 1.14
N TYR A 227 11.72 -12.78 1.66
CA TYR A 227 12.38 -12.47 2.92
C TYR A 227 11.60 -12.93 4.16
N CYS A 228 10.31 -13.19 4.03
CA CYS A 228 9.52 -13.85 5.06
C CYS A 228 10.04 -15.26 5.35
N GLU A 229 10.38 -16.00 4.31
CA GLU A 229 10.93 -17.36 4.42
C GLU A 229 12.34 -17.34 5.02
N VAL A 230 13.20 -16.41 4.55
CA VAL A 230 14.59 -16.28 5.01
C VAL A 230 14.65 -15.84 6.49
N ALA A 231 13.82 -14.88 6.90
CA ALA A 231 13.82 -14.35 8.26
C ALA A 231 13.05 -15.24 9.26
N SER A 232 12.55 -16.41 8.82
CA SER A 232 11.79 -17.36 9.67
C SER A 232 10.65 -16.70 10.45
N THR A 233 10.02 -15.69 9.88
CA THR A 233 8.93 -15.00 10.56
C THR A 233 7.66 -15.84 10.53
N HIS A 234 6.96 -15.93 11.66
CA HIS A 234 5.68 -16.65 11.76
C HIS A 234 4.54 -15.95 11.02
N LEU A 235 4.80 -14.76 10.49
CA LEU A 235 3.80 -13.93 9.84
C LEU A 235 4.03 -13.91 8.32
N LYS A 236 2.95 -14.04 7.57
CA LYS A 236 2.97 -13.72 6.14
C LYS A 236 3.22 -12.22 5.98
N LEU A 237 4.47 -11.85 5.69
CA LEU A 237 4.88 -10.47 5.51
C LEU A 237 4.23 -9.85 4.28
N THR A 238 3.75 -8.65 4.45
CA THR A 238 3.23 -7.81 3.36
C THR A 238 3.59 -6.35 3.65
N PRO A 239 3.59 -5.46 2.65
CA PRO A 239 3.76 -4.03 2.90
C PRO A 239 2.75 -3.46 3.91
N HIS A 240 1.54 -4.03 3.99
CA HIS A 240 0.54 -3.64 5.01
C HIS A 240 0.95 -4.04 6.42
N VAL A 241 1.51 -5.24 6.60
CA VAL A 241 2.05 -5.68 7.89
C VAL A 241 3.20 -4.77 8.30
N MET A 242 4.12 -4.43 7.38
CA MET A 242 5.23 -3.51 7.65
C MET A 242 4.73 -2.13 8.11
N ARG A 243 3.78 -1.55 7.40
CA ARG A 243 3.17 -0.28 7.77
C ARG A 243 2.45 -0.35 9.12
N HIS A 244 1.78 -1.46 9.43
CA HIS A 244 1.15 -1.66 10.72
C HIS A 244 2.19 -1.81 11.84
N THR A 245 3.28 -2.52 11.57
CA THR A 245 4.44 -2.64 12.48
C THR A 245 5.05 -1.26 12.78
N PHE A 246 5.28 -0.43 11.76
CA PHE A 246 5.70 0.96 11.96
C PHE A 246 4.76 1.70 12.91
N ALA A 247 3.45 1.70 12.63
CA ALA A 247 2.48 2.40 13.47
C ALA A 247 2.50 1.90 14.92
N THR A 248 2.52 0.59 15.12
CA THR A 248 2.53 -0.04 16.46
C THR A 248 3.81 0.32 17.22
N HIS A 249 4.98 0.25 16.55
CA HIS A 249 6.26 0.58 17.19
C HIS A 249 6.37 2.07 17.53
N MET A 250 5.88 2.97 16.66
CA MET A 250 5.84 4.40 16.95
C MET A 250 4.97 4.69 18.19
N LEU A 251 3.78 4.09 18.29
CA LEU A 251 2.90 4.25 19.45
C LEU A 251 3.53 3.65 20.72
N ALA A 252 4.13 2.47 20.63
CA ALA A 252 4.84 1.84 21.75
C ALA A 252 6.05 2.68 22.19
N GLY A 253 6.71 3.38 21.26
CA GLY A 253 7.79 4.33 21.52
C GLY A 253 7.32 5.68 22.08
N GLY A 254 6.01 5.86 22.35
CA GLY A 254 5.44 7.07 22.95
C GLY A 254 5.07 8.17 21.95
N ALA A 255 4.99 7.88 20.65
CA ALA A 255 4.47 8.85 19.70
C ALA A 255 2.96 9.05 19.88
N ASP A 256 2.51 10.29 19.75
CA ASP A 256 1.08 10.61 19.75
C ASP A 256 0.37 9.96 18.55
N LEU A 257 -0.84 9.43 18.78
CA LEU A 257 -1.65 8.76 17.76
C LEU A 257 -1.93 9.67 16.54
N ARG A 258 -2.18 10.95 16.76
CA ARG A 258 -2.47 11.92 15.69
C ARG A 258 -1.26 12.12 14.81
N LEU A 259 -0.08 12.21 15.42
CA LEU A 259 1.17 12.35 14.70
C LEU A 259 1.48 11.12 13.83
N VAL A 260 1.24 9.92 14.38
CA VAL A 260 1.37 8.67 13.61
C VAL A 260 0.36 8.63 12.45
N GLN A 261 -0.87 9.10 12.65
CA GLN A 261 -1.87 9.21 11.58
C GLN A 261 -1.45 10.18 10.48
N GLU A 262 -0.81 11.28 10.83
CA GLU A 262 -0.28 12.29 9.89
C GLU A 262 0.88 11.71 9.07
N LEU A 263 1.87 11.09 9.71
CA LEU A 263 2.97 10.40 9.03
C LEU A 263 2.45 9.33 8.05
N LEU A 264 1.41 8.63 8.43
CA LEU A 264 0.77 7.62 7.60
C LEU A 264 -0.09 8.21 6.46
N GLY A 265 -0.46 9.48 6.52
CA GLY A 265 -1.34 10.11 5.52
C GLY A 265 -2.76 9.51 5.55
N HIS A 266 -3.36 9.38 6.74
CA HIS A 266 -4.76 9.03 6.90
C HIS A 266 -5.63 10.24 6.60
N SER A 267 -6.37 10.20 5.49
CA SER A 267 -7.31 11.25 5.04
C SER A 267 -8.65 11.21 5.78
N SER A 268 -8.69 10.95 7.07
CA SER A 268 -9.94 11.02 7.82
C SER A 268 -10.32 12.48 8.07
N LEU A 269 -11.44 12.85 7.56
CA LEU A 269 -12.03 14.13 7.19
C LEU A 269 -12.29 15.14 8.34
N ALA A 270 -11.85 14.90 9.55
CA ALA A 270 -12.24 15.79 10.66
C ALA A 270 -11.17 16.80 11.10
N THR A 271 -9.97 16.80 10.54
CA THR A 271 -8.84 17.54 11.14
C THR A 271 -8.02 18.43 10.21
N THR A 272 -8.46 18.67 8.97
CA THR A 272 -7.73 19.56 8.03
C THR A 272 -7.74 21.03 8.44
N GLN A 273 -8.51 21.41 9.45
CA GLN A 273 -8.65 22.83 9.86
C GLN A 273 -7.82 23.25 11.08
N ILE A 274 -7.11 22.36 11.78
CA ILE A 274 -6.46 22.74 13.05
C ILE A 274 -4.93 22.60 13.07
N TYR A 275 -4.30 21.93 12.08
CA TYR A 275 -2.86 21.64 12.13
C TYR A 275 -2.05 22.20 10.96
N THR A 276 -2.02 23.53 10.83
CA THR A 276 -1.04 24.28 10.02
C THR A 276 0.33 24.43 10.73
N HIS A 277 0.58 23.78 11.87
CA HIS A 277 1.74 24.07 12.72
C HIS A 277 2.52 22.84 13.25
N VAL A 278 2.37 21.63 12.69
CA VAL A 278 3.36 20.59 12.99
C VAL A 278 4.54 20.80 12.05
N THR A 279 5.60 21.40 12.58
CA THR A 279 6.81 21.64 11.79
C THR A 279 7.52 20.32 11.49
N THR A 280 8.26 20.28 10.38
CA THR A 280 9.07 19.11 9.98
C THR A 280 10.04 18.73 11.11
N GLU A 281 10.58 19.70 11.85
CA GLU A 281 11.47 19.50 12.98
C GLU A 281 10.80 18.69 14.10
N ARG A 282 9.54 19.00 14.43
CA ARG A 282 8.80 18.26 15.45
C ARG A 282 8.50 16.83 15.03
N LEU A 283 8.18 16.61 13.76
CA LEU A 283 8.03 15.27 13.20
C LEU A 283 9.34 14.47 13.30
N GLN A 284 10.47 15.10 12.98
CA GLN A 284 11.81 14.51 13.10
C GLN A 284 12.15 14.13 14.54
N GLU A 285 11.92 15.03 15.51
CA GLU A 285 12.15 14.75 16.92
C GLU A 285 11.36 13.55 17.42
N VAL A 286 10.08 13.50 17.09
CA VAL A 286 9.22 12.40 17.54
C VAL A 286 9.61 11.09 16.84
N HIS A 287 9.88 11.12 15.54
CA HIS A 287 10.38 9.96 14.82
C HIS A 287 11.71 9.46 15.43
N LYS A 288 12.64 10.36 15.68
CA LYS A 288 13.93 10.04 16.31
C LYS A 288 13.80 9.45 17.72
N LYS A 289 12.81 9.90 18.50
CA LYS A 289 12.57 9.41 19.87
C LYS A 289 11.79 8.09 19.88
N ALA A 290 10.75 7.98 19.07
CA ALA A 290 9.77 6.91 19.17
C ALA A 290 10.04 5.75 18.19
N HIS A 291 10.68 5.98 17.04
CA HIS A 291 10.99 4.91 16.09
C HIS A 291 12.17 4.09 16.57
N PRO A 292 12.11 2.74 16.63
CA PRO A 292 13.21 1.89 17.13
C PRO A 292 14.53 2.10 16.39
N ARG A 293 14.47 2.40 15.10
CA ARG A 293 15.63 2.72 14.25
C ARG A 293 15.76 4.23 13.95
N GLY A 294 15.18 5.08 14.77
CA GLY A 294 15.30 6.54 14.67
C GLY A 294 16.59 7.09 15.25
N LYS A 295 17.24 6.34 16.16
CA LYS A 295 18.52 6.72 16.77
C LYS A 295 19.68 6.15 15.95
N PRO A 296 20.84 6.82 15.89
CA PRO A 296 22.07 6.19 15.41
C PRO A 296 22.38 4.98 16.30
N ASN A 297 22.96 3.92 15.70
CA ASN A 297 23.40 2.74 16.46
C ASN A 297 24.21 3.18 17.68
N ALA A 298 23.77 2.79 18.88
CA ALA A 298 24.69 2.73 19.99
C ALA A 298 25.82 1.76 19.60
N PRO A 299 27.10 2.08 19.87
CA PRO A 299 28.17 1.15 19.61
C PRO A 299 27.82 -0.16 20.32
N ALA A 300 27.95 -1.28 19.60
CA ALA A 300 27.77 -2.59 20.20
C ALA A 300 28.70 -2.63 21.42
N ASN A 301 28.15 -2.73 22.61
CA ASN A 301 28.92 -3.09 23.77
C ASN A 301 29.54 -4.46 23.47
N THR A 302 30.80 -4.45 23.10
CA THR A 302 31.63 -5.65 23.08
C THR A 302 31.85 -6.05 24.52
N PRO A 303 31.63 -7.31 24.90
CA PRO A 303 31.83 -7.82 26.25
C PRO A 303 33.28 -7.77 26.67
#